data_ab2ef7da84958c504a35fda9ef7871f1
#
_entry.id   ab2ef7da84958c504a35fda9ef7871f1
#
_cell.length_a   1.000
_cell.length_b   1.000
_cell.length_c   1.000
_cell.angle_alpha   90.00
_cell.angle_beta   90.00
_cell.angle_gamma   90.00
#
_symmetry.space_group_name_H-M   'P 1'
#
loop_
_entity.id
_entity.type
_entity.pdbx_description
1 polymer ?
#
loop_
_entity_poly.entity_id
_entity_poly.type
_entity_poly.pdbx_seq_one_letter_code
_entity_poly.pdbx_strand_id
1 'polypeptide(L)'
;MTQPVLLLVESNTTGTGRQFARRARALGIQPVLLCTDPGRYPYVAEDGVRALVVDTADDAAVLTAARRLQEQTPIAGVTSSSEYYVATAAAAARALGLPGPDADAVRECRDKARQRQRLHEADVAVPHHEQVRSADEAVAAAHRIGYPVVLKPVQGSGSLGVRLCTDAGEVSAHAAALTSAVVNERGVAVPRDVLVEAYLRGAEYSVEVFGHAALVVVAKHLGPLPDFVELGHDVPAPISADAAALLRDQAVRAVKALGLGWGAAHVELRLDGDDVRVVEVNPRLAGGMIPELVRHALGVDLVACQVGAAVGAPATGIPPVTGRSAAIRFLTSDRPGSMGDRTRTERALETARSVPHTEAAVLYRSPGDPIEPARDFRGRLGHVIASAAGAALAGASADEALRELAGALTPAPEVARG
;
A
#
# COMPACT_ATOMS: atom_id res chain seq x y z
N MET A 1 37.37 -8.67 -4.63
CA MET A 1 36.26 -8.23 -5.50
C MET A 1 35.35 -7.37 -4.65
N THR A 2 34.98 -6.16 -5.12
CA THR A 2 34.02 -5.28 -4.43
C THR A 2 32.64 -5.94 -4.41
N GLN A 3 31.97 -5.92 -3.25
CA GLN A 3 30.65 -6.51 -3.09
C GLN A 3 29.63 -5.75 -3.95
N PRO A 4 28.76 -6.42 -4.74
CA PRO A 4 27.77 -5.75 -5.57
C PRO A 4 26.73 -5.00 -4.73
N VAL A 5 26.11 -3.97 -5.31
CA VAL A 5 25.12 -3.14 -4.62
C VAL A 5 23.73 -3.27 -5.24
N LEU A 6 22.70 -3.19 -4.40
CA LEU A 6 21.32 -2.95 -4.79
C LEU A 6 20.98 -1.48 -4.50
N LEU A 7 20.61 -0.71 -5.53
CA LEU A 7 20.12 0.65 -5.35
C LEU A 7 18.67 0.62 -4.95
N LEU A 8 18.35 1.31 -3.86
CA LEU A 8 17.01 1.57 -3.39
C LEU A 8 16.71 3.05 -3.66
N VAL A 9 15.76 3.35 -4.56
CA VAL A 9 15.36 4.74 -4.84
C VAL A 9 14.25 5.11 -3.88
N GLU A 10 14.58 5.91 -2.87
CA GLU A 10 13.73 6.23 -1.73
C GLU A 10 13.22 4.97 -1.01
N SER A 11 12.40 5.15 0.01
CA SER A 11 11.92 4.05 0.82
C SER A 11 10.50 4.29 1.31
N ASN A 12 9.83 3.20 1.64
CA ASN A 12 8.60 3.22 2.38
C ASN A 12 8.89 3.55 3.86
N THR A 13 8.12 4.46 4.44
CA THR A 13 8.26 4.89 5.84
C THR A 13 7.50 4.00 6.83
N THR A 14 6.71 3.03 6.33
CA THR A 14 5.82 2.19 7.15
C THR A 14 6.35 0.78 7.42
N GLY A 15 7.67 0.57 7.31
CA GLY A 15 8.35 -0.64 7.78
C GLY A 15 8.86 -1.60 6.70
N THR A 16 8.20 -1.72 5.53
CA THR A 16 8.66 -2.61 4.45
C THR A 16 9.99 -2.19 3.84
N GLY A 17 10.31 -0.90 3.81
CA GLY A 17 11.57 -0.41 3.26
C GLY A 17 12.81 -0.99 3.94
N ARG A 18 12.81 -1.11 5.27
CA ARG A 18 13.88 -1.76 6.03
C ARG A 18 14.08 -3.22 5.61
N GLN A 19 13.00 -3.91 5.27
CA GLN A 19 13.07 -5.31 4.85
C GLN A 19 13.78 -5.47 3.49
N PHE A 20 13.61 -4.54 2.54
CA PHE A 20 14.36 -4.55 1.29
C PHE A 20 15.88 -4.55 1.53
N ALA A 21 16.35 -3.66 2.42
CA ALA A 21 17.77 -3.60 2.78
C ALA A 21 18.26 -4.91 3.44
N ARG A 22 17.45 -5.48 4.33
CA ARG A 22 17.79 -6.76 5.00
C ARG A 22 17.83 -7.93 4.02
N ARG A 23 16.87 -8.00 3.07
CA ARG A 23 16.86 -9.07 2.05
C ARG A 23 18.00 -8.94 1.05
N ALA A 24 18.41 -7.72 0.68
CA ALA A 24 19.61 -7.53 -0.12
C ALA A 24 20.85 -8.09 0.58
N ARG A 25 21.04 -7.77 1.87
CA ARG A 25 22.16 -8.31 2.66
C ARG A 25 22.14 -9.83 2.77
N ALA A 26 20.95 -10.42 2.93
CA ALA A 26 20.80 -11.88 2.97
C ALA A 26 21.24 -12.56 1.67
N LEU A 27 21.20 -11.85 0.53
CA LEU A 27 21.72 -12.29 -0.76
C LEU A 27 23.22 -11.95 -0.96
N GLY A 28 23.90 -11.42 0.06
CA GLY A 28 25.29 -10.98 -0.06
C GLY A 28 25.47 -9.67 -0.85
N ILE A 29 24.39 -8.87 -1.02
CA ILE A 29 24.37 -7.63 -1.80
C ILE A 29 24.23 -6.45 -0.84
N GLN A 30 25.05 -5.41 -1.03
CA GLN A 30 24.99 -4.20 -0.19
C GLN A 30 23.83 -3.30 -0.61
N PRO A 31 22.88 -2.96 0.28
CA PRO A 31 21.87 -1.94 -0.03
C PRO A 31 22.51 -0.54 -0.01
N VAL A 32 22.20 0.26 -1.02
CA VAL A 32 22.54 1.70 -1.07
C VAL A 32 21.26 2.47 -1.33
N LEU A 33 20.89 3.38 -0.43
CA LEU A 33 19.71 4.20 -0.55
C LEU A 33 20.05 5.51 -1.30
N LEU A 34 19.36 5.77 -2.40
CA LEU A 34 19.31 7.08 -3.04
C LEU A 34 18.09 7.81 -2.50
N CYS A 35 18.26 8.94 -1.84
CA CYS A 35 17.15 9.68 -1.22
C CYS A 35 17.44 11.17 -1.12
N THR A 36 16.38 11.97 -0.97
CA THR A 36 16.52 13.41 -0.70
C THR A 36 16.96 13.69 0.72
N ASP A 37 16.50 12.90 1.69
CA ASP A 37 16.81 13.06 3.11
C ASP A 37 16.84 11.68 3.80
N PRO A 38 18.04 11.17 4.17
CA PRO A 38 18.17 9.90 4.88
C PRO A 38 17.57 9.93 6.29
N GLY A 39 17.41 11.09 6.91
CA GLY A 39 16.80 11.25 8.23
C GLY A 39 15.31 10.85 8.27
N ARG A 40 14.65 10.81 7.12
CA ARG A 40 13.27 10.30 6.99
C ARG A 40 13.15 8.78 7.22
N TYR A 41 14.27 8.07 7.25
CA TYR A 41 14.34 6.60 7.32
C TYR A 41 15.22 6.16 8.49
N PRO A 42 14.71 6.07 9.73
CA PRO A 42 15.51 5.75 10.93
C PRO A 42 16.39 4.51 10.78
N TYR A 43 15.91 3.49 10.06
CA TYR A 43 16.66 2.25 9.81
C TYR A 43 17.99 2.46 9.05
N VAL A 44 18.12 3.57 8.33
CA VAL A 44 19.36 3.89 7.59
C VAL A 44 20.53 4.02 8.58
N ALA A 45 20.32 4.80 9.65
CA ALA A 45 21.31 4.94 10.72
C ALA A 45 21.40 3.68 11.61
N GLU A 46 20.25 3.13 12.00
CA GLU A 46 20.18 1.97 12.91
C GLU A 46 20.82 0.70 12.33
N ASP A 47 20.58 0.42 11.04
CA ASP A 47 21.10 -0.76 10.36
C ASP A 47 22.41 -0.46 9.57
N GLY A 48 22.96 0.75 9.65
CA GLY A 48 24.17 1.17 8.92
C GLY A 48 24.01 1.01 7.40
N VAL A 49 22.90 1.45 6.82
CA VAL A 49 22.67 1.45 5.38
C VAL A 49 23.34 2.68 4.77
N ARG A 50 24.19 2.48 3.76
CA ARG A 50 24.79 3.60 3.04
C ARG A 50 23.69 4.39 2.31
N ALA A 51 23.66 5.72 2.49
CA ALA A 51 22.77 6.61 1.77
C ALA A 51 23.57 7.61 0.91
N LEU A 52 23.02 7.94 -0.25
CA LEU A 52 23.50 9.02 -1.13
C LEU A 52 22.36 10.01 -1.29
N VAL A 53 22.65 11.27 -0.97
CA VAL A 53 21.67 12.36 -1.12
C VAL A 53 21.61 12.77 -2.58
N VAL A 54 20.42 12.64 -3.17
CA VAL A 54 20.14 12.89 -4.60
C VAL A 54 18.74 13.49 -4.71
N ASP A 55 18.52 14.37 -5.65
CA ASP A 55 17.17 14.77 -6.03
C ASP A 55 16.48 13.61 -6.73
N THR A 56 15.65 12.89 -5.99
CA THR A 56 14.93 11.69 -6.49
C THR A 56 13.68 12.03 -7.29
N ALA A 57 13.29 13.29 -7.38
CA ALA A 57 12.25 13.77 -8.29
C ALA A 57 12.78 13.93 -9.73
N ASP A 58 14.11 14.02 -9.90
CA ASP A 58 14.78 14.09 -11.20
C ASP A 58 15.40 12.74 -11.58
N ASP A 59 14.78 12.06 -12.57
CA ASP A 59 15.27 10.79 -13.12
C ASP A 59 16.72 10.89 -13.63
N ALA A 60 17.14 12.05 -14.16
CA ALA A 60 18.50 12.26 -14.68
C ALA A 60 19.52 12.38 -13.52
N ALA A 61 19.15 13.01 -12.42
CA ALA A 61 19.99 13.08 -11.22
C ALA A 61 20.19 11.68 -10.60
N VAL A 62 19.14 10.89 -10.50
CA VAL A 62 19.20 9.50 -10.03
C VAL A 62 20.11 8.66 -10.92
N LEU A 63 19.96 8.73 -12.24
CA LEU A 63 20.79 7.99 -13.19
C LEU A 63 22.26 8.43 -13.12
N THR A 64 22.52 9.72 -12.97
CA THR A 64 23.89 10.26 -12.84
C THR A 64 24.56 9.72 -11.57
N ALA A 65 23.86 9.72 -10.44
CA ALA A 65 24.37 9.15 -9.19
C ALA A 65 24.64 7.64 -9.30
N ALA A 66 23.73 6.91 -9.95
CA ALA A 66 23.89 5.48 -10.19
C ALA A 66 25.12 5.17 -11.07
N ARG A 67 25.33 5.90 -12.17
CA ARG A 67 26.50 5.72 -13.05
C ARG A 67 27.82 6.01 -12.33
N ARG A 68 27.89 7.08 -11.54
CA ARG A 68 29.08 7.40 -10.71
C ARG A 68 29.39 6.27 -9.71
N LEU A 69 28.35 5.67 -9.12
CA LEU A 69 28.55 4.54 -8.23
C LEU A 69 29.02 3.29 -9.00
N GLN A 70 28.49 3.07 -10.21
CA GLN A 70 28.86 1.93 -11.07
C GLN A 70 30.34 1.93 -11.46
N GLU A 71 30.98 3.11 -11.55
CA GLU A 71 32.43 3.23 -11.79
C GLU A 71 33.27 2.66 -10.61
N GLN A 72 32.69 2.58 -9.42
CA GLN A 72 33.37 2.16 -8.19
C GLN A 72 33.01 0.73 -7.77
N THR A 73 31.78 0.29 -8.05
CA THR A 73 31.26 -1.00 -7.61
C THR A 73 30.15 -1.50 -8.56
N PRO A 74 30.07 -2.81 -8.80
CA PRO A 74 29.02 -3.38 -9.64
C PRO A 74 27.64 -3.09 -9.03
N ILE A 75 26.69 -2.60 -9.86
CA ILE A 75 25.28 -2.48 -9.49
C ILE A 75 24.58 -3.76 -9.92
N ALA A 76 24.03 -4.52 -8.96
CA ALA A 76 23.33 -5.77 -9.21
C ALA A 76 21.86 -5.53 -9.57
N GLY A 77 21.26 -4.41 -9.13
CA GLY A 77 19.86 -4.09 -9.39
C GLY A 77 19.46 -2.72 -8.89
N VAL A 78 18.31 -2.25 -9.34
CA VAL A 78 17.66 -1.02 -8.88
C VAL A 78 16.19 -1.31 -8.58
N THR A 79 15.69 -0.86 -7.44
CA THR A 79 14.27 -1.01 -7.08
C THR A 79 13.82 0.09 -6.12
N SER A 80 12.54 0.15 -5.82
CA SER A 80 11.98 1.00 -4.77
C SER A 80 10.92 0.25 -3.98
N SER A 81 10.85 0.51 -2.68
CA SER A 81 9.73 0.08 -1.82
C SER A 81 8.64 1.15 -1.71
N SER A 82 8.86 2.33 -2.31
CA SER A 82 7.94 3.47 -2.25
C SER A 82 7.21 3.63 -3.57
N GLU A 83 5.88 3.68 -3.51
CA GLU A 83 5.01 3.87 -4.67
C GLU A 83 5.40 5.09 -5.53
N TYR A 84 5.82 6.17 -4.88
CA TYR A 84 6.15 7.42 -5.56
C TYR A 84 7.39 7.30 -6.46
N TYR A 85 8.24 6.28 -6.23
CA TYR A 85 9.55 6.15 -6.87
C TYR A 85 9.77 4.86 -7.65
N VAL A 86 8.75 4.00 -7.76
CA VAL A 86 8.85 2.76 -8.56
C VAL A 86 9.11 3.03 -10.03
N ALA A 87 8.54 4.11 -10.60
CA ALA A 87 8.77 4.49 -11.99
C ALA A 87 10.21 5.01 -12.22
N THR A 88 10.71 5.85 -11.30
CA THR A 88 12.11 6.35 -11.33
C THR A 88 13.10 5.19 -11.18
N ALA A 89 12.85 4.26 -10.27
CA ALA A 89 13.68 3.05 -10.12
C ALA A 89 13.67 2.19 -11.39
N ALA A 90 12.50 1.99 -12.01
CA ALA A 90 12.37 1.25 -13.27
C ALA A 90 13.11 1.93 -14.42
N ALA A 91 13.03 3.27 -14.54
CA ALA A 91 13.76 4.04 -15.54
C ALA A 91 15.28 3.92 -15.36
N ALA A 92 15.76 4.00 -14.12
CA ALA A 92 17.18 3.81 -13.80
C ALA A 92 17.65 2.39 -14.11
N ALA A 93 16.87 1.35 -13.74
CA ALA A 93 17.19 -0.04 -14.09
C ALA A 93 17.31 -0.23 -15.60
N ARG A 94 16.34 0.24 -16.39
CA ARG A 94 16.35 0.19 -17.86
C ARG A 94 17.59 0.87 -18.44
N ALA A 95 17.92 2.07 -17.96
CA ALA A 95 19.07 2.86 -18.45
C ALA A 95 20.43 2.25 -18.12
N LEU A 96 20.49 1.37 -17.11
CA LEU A 96 21.69 0.61 -16.71
C LEU A 96 21.73 -0.81 -17.30
N GLY A 97 20.73 -1.21 -18.08
CA GLY A 97 20.61 -2.57 -18.65
C GLY A 97 20.36 -3.65 -17.58
N LEU A 98 19.74 -3.29 -16.47
CA LEU A 98 19.44 -4.17 -15.35
C LEU A 98 17.98 -4.67 -15.41
N PRO A 99 17.67 -5.81 -14.76
CA PRO A 99 16.29 -6.31 -14.64
C PRO A 99 15.37 -5.27 -13.98
N GLY A 100 14.16 -5.13 -14.51
CA GLY A 100 13.17 -4.19 -14.00
C GLY A 100 11.87 -4.25 -14.78
N PRO A 101 10.79 -3.62 -14.27
CA PRO A 101 9.54 -3.49 -15.00
C PRO A 101 9.68 -2.48 -16.14
N ASP A 102 8.71 -2.48 -17.06
CA ASP A 102 8.59 -1.42 -18.04
C ASP A 102 8.30 -0.09 -17.34
N ALA A 103 9.24 0.86 -17.46
CA ALA A 103 9.17 2.13 -16.75
C ALA A 103 8.01 3.02 -17.20
N ASP A 104 7.63 2.92 -18.48
CA ASP A 104 6.55 3.72 -19.04
C ASP A 104 5.19 3.15 -18.64
N ALA A 105 5.03 1.82 -18.66
CA ALA A 105 3.85 1.14 -18.12
C ALA A 105 3.65 1.42 -16.62
N VAL A 106 4.72 1.39 -15.82
CA VAL A 106 4.67 1.73 -14.39
C VAL A 106 4.26 3.20 -14.18
N ARG A 107 4.80 4.13 -14.97
CA ARG A 107 4.48 5.56 -14.87
C ARG A 107 3.02 5.82 -15.24
N GLU A 108 2.54 5.22 -16.34
CA GLU A 108 1.15 5.34 -16.79
C GLU A 108 0.17 4.71 -15.78
N CYS A 109 0.51 3.56 -15.21
CA CYS A 109 -0.30 2.86 -14.21
C CYS A 109 -0.54 3.70 -12.94
N ARG A 110 0.35 4.63 -12.59
CA ARG A 110 0.20 5.50 -11.43
C ARG A 110 -0.82 6.63 -11.61
N ASP A 111 -1.22 6.92 -12.83
CA ASP A 111 -2.32 7.83 -13.14
C ASP A 111 -3.63 7.05 -13.22
N LYS A 112 -4.51 7.23 -12.22
CA LYS A 112 -5.76 6.47 -12.11
C LYS A 112 -6.70 6.67 -13.31
N ALA A 113 -6.71 7.85 -13.92
CA ALA A 113 -7.53 8.11 -15.09
C ALA A 113 -7.01 7.33 -16.32
N ARG A 114 -5.69 7.37 -16.56
CA ARG A 114 -5.06 6.57 -17.61
C ARG A 114 -5.20 5.07 -17.36
N GLN A 115 -5.03 4.65 -16.12
CA GLN A 115 -5.25 3.26 -15.70
C GLN A 115 -6.68 2.80 -16.04
N ARG A 116 -7.70 3.63 -15.74
CA ARG A 116 -9.08 3.33 -16.08
C ARG A 116 -9.29 3.20 -17.59
N GLN A 117 -8.74 4.13 -18.36
CA GLN A 117 -8.85 4.10 -19.82
C GLN A 117 -8.24 2.82 -20.40
N ARG A 118 -7.02 2.47 -20.01
CA ARG A 118 -6.33 1.25 -20.48
C ARG A 118 -7.07 -0.03 -20.12
N LEU A 119 -7.59 -0.10 -18.90
CA LEU A 119 -8.38 -1.25 -18.45
C LEU A 119 -9.68 -1.38 -19.24
N HIS A 120 -10.38 -0.28 -19.48
CA HIS A 120 -11.61 -0.25 -20.26
C HIS A 120 -11.35 -0.67 -21.73
N GLU A 121 -10.30 -0.15 -22.38
CA GLU A 121 -9.89 -0.51 -23.73
C GLU A 121 -9.56 -2.01 -23.87
N ALA A 122 -9.18 -2.68 -22.78
CA ALA A 122 -8.87 -4.10 -22.72
C ALA A 122 -10.03 -4.96 -22.18
N ASP A 123 -11.26 -4.44 -22.15
CA ASP A 123 -12.45 -5.12 -21.62
C ASP A 123 -12.29 -5.65 -20.17
N VAL A 124 -11.49 -4.95 -19.36
CA VAL A 124 -11.39 -5.18 -17.91
C VAL A 124 -12.38 -4.27 -17.20
N ALA A 125 -13.29 -4.86 -16.42
CA ALA A 125 -14.36 -4.12 -15.76
C ALA A 125 -13.82 -3.13 -14.72
N VAL A 126 -14.18 -1.85 -14.88
CA VAL A 126 -13.86 -0.73 -13.98
C VAL A 126 -15.15 0.05 -13.65
N PRO A 127 -15.17 0.92 -12.62
CA PRO A 127 -16.30 1.81 -12.41
C PRO A 127 -16.49 2.79 -13.59
N HIS A 128 -17.73 3.21 -13.84
CA HIS A 128 -17.98 4.36 -14.70
C HIS A 128 -17.30 5.59 -14.08
N HIS A 129 -16.56 6.36 -14.86
CA HIS A 129 -15.68 7.41 -14.34
C HIS A 129 -15.55 8.58 -15.30
N GLU A 130 -15.24 9.76 -14.75
CA GLU A 130 -14.87 10.96 -15.49
C GLU A 130 -13.73 11.69 -14.78
N GLN A 131 -12.78 12.22 -15.55
CA GLN A 131 -11.70 13.07 -15.06
C GLN A 131 -12.12 14.54 -15.22
N VAL A 132 -11.96 15.33 -14.17
CA VAL A 132 -12.42 16.72 -14.06
C VAL A 132 -11.35 17.62 -13.44
N ARG A 133 -11.47 18.95 -13.62
CA ARG A 133 -10.48 19.93 -13.14
C ARG A 133 -11.09 21.03 -12.28
N SER A 134 -12.40 21.04 -12.11
CA SER A 134 -13.10 22.03 -11.29
C SER A 134 -14.25 21.40 -10.51
N ALA A 135 -14.72 22.10 -9.48
CA ALA A 135 -15.87 21.67 -8.69
C ALA A 135 -17.14 21.60 -9.54
N ASP A 136 -17.34 22.55 -10.47
CA ASP A 136 -18.52 22.57 -11.34
C ASP A 136 -18.52 21.37 -12.31
N GLU A 137 -17.35 21.05 -12.91
CA GLU A 137 -17.18 19.86 -13.73
C GLU A 137 -17.44 18.57 -12.92
N ALA A 138 -16.99 18.52 -11.66
CA ALA A 138 -17.20 17.38 -10.80
C ALA A 138 -18.68 17.16 -10.48
N VAL A 139 -19.43 18.22 -10.18
CA VAL A 139 -20.88 18.16 -9.97
C VAL A 139 -21.60 17.69 -11.24
N ALA A 140 -21.22 18.24 -12.40
CA ALA A 140 -21.81 17.82 -13.69
C ALA A 140 -21.51 16.34 -14.00
N ALA A 141 -20.29 15.87 -13.75
CA ALA A 141 -19.90 14.46 -13.89
C ALA A 141 -20.71 13.56 -12.94
N ALA A 142 -20.82 13.94 -11.67
CA ALA A 142 -21.60 13.19 -10.68
C ALA A 142 -23.08 13.04 -11.07
N HIS A 143 -23.68 14.08 -11.67
CA HIS A 143 -25.05 13.98 -12.20
C HIS A 143 -25.17 13.01 -13.37
N ARG A 144 -24.16 12.93 -14.24
CA ARG A 144 -24.16 11.96 -15.36
C ARG A 144 -23.94 10.53 -14.91
N ILE A 145 -23.02 10.34 -13.93
CA ILE A 145 -22.68 9.04 -13.37
C ILE A 145 -23.81 8.49 -12.49
N GLY A 146 -24.44 9.37 -11.70
CA GLY A 146 -25.46 9.02 -10.72
C GLY A 146 -24.88 8.81 -9.32
N TYR A 147 -25.54 9.42 -8.31
CA TYR A 147 -25.14 9.30 -6.91
C TYR A 147 -25.45 7.92 -6.31
N PRO A 148 -24.67 7.43 -5.34
CA PRO A 148 -23.47 8.06 -4.80
C PRO A 148 -22.26 7.89 -5.72
N VAL A 149 -21.30 8.84 -5.64
CA VAL A 149 -20.04 8.82 -6.37
C VAL A 149 -18.86 8.84 -5.41
N VAL A 150 -17.72 8.34 -5.88
CA VAL A 150 -16.43 8.44 -5.18
C VAL A 150 -15.55 9.45 -5.90
N LEU A 151 -15.06 10.44 -5.15
CA LEU A 151 -14.07 11.40 -5.62
C LEU A 151 -12.69 11.03 -5.07
N LYS A 152 -11.67 11.14 -5.93
CA LYS A 152 -10.29 10.90 -5.54
C LYS A 152 -9.30 11.65 -6.43
N PRO A 153 -8.08 11.97 -5.95
CA PRO A 153 -7.05 12.51 -6.80
C PRO A 153 -6.62 11.46 -7.84
N VAL A 154 -6.23 11.89 -9.05
CA VAL A 154 -5.73 10.96 -10.09
C VAL A 154 -4.42 10.28 -9.68
N GLN A 155 -3.62 10.91 -8.82
CA GLN A 155 -2.40 10.34 -8.24
C GLN A 155 -2.46 10.42 -6.71
N GLY A 156 -2.05 9.36 -6.05
CA GLY A 156 -2.04 9.25 -4.59
C GLY A 156 -2.10 7.80 -4.14
N SER A 157 -1.96 7.55 -2.86
CA SER A 157 -2.04 6.22 -2.26
C SER A 157 -2.63 6.27 -0.85
N GLY A 158 -3.03 5.11 -0.29
CA GLY A 158 -3.47 4.98 1.09
C GLY A 158 -4.79 5.70 1.41
N SER A 159 -5.70 5.75 0.47
CA SER A 159 -7.02 6.40 0.57
C SER A 159 -6.97 7.92 0.83
N LEU A 160 -5.81 8.57 0.63
CA LEU A 160 -5.69 10.02 0.80
C LEU A 160 -6.57 10.75 -0.22
N GLY A 161 -7.51 11.56 0.30
CA GLY A 161 -8.44 12.33 -0.53
C GLY A 161 -9.52 11.49 -1.20
N VAL A 162 -9.68 10.22 -0.86
CA VAL A 162 -10.77 9.37 -1.36
C VAL A 162 -12.00 9.56 -0.47
N ARG A 163 -13.14 9.91 -1.07
CA ARG A 163 -14.39 10.16 -0.33
C ARG A 163 -15.62 9.76 -1.12
N LEU A 164 -16.56 9.13 -0.44
CA LEU A 164 -17.93 8.95 -0.94
C LEU A 164 -18.69 10.26 -0.79
N CYS A 165 -19.37 10.67 -1.87
CA CYS A 165 -20.23 11.85 -1.91
C CYS A 165 -21.63 11.43 -2.36
N THR A 166 -22.65 11.89 -1.63
CA THR A 166 -24.06 11.50 -1.82
C THR A 166 -24.88 12.56 -2.50
N ASP A 167 -24.38 13.79 -2.58
CA ASP A 167 -25.08 14.93 -3.20
C ASP A 167 -24.08 15.93 -3.84
N ALA A 168 -24.62 16.91 -4.56
CA ALA A 168 -23.86 17.93 -5.28
C ALA A 168 -23.05 18.84 -4.34
N GLY A 169 -23.52 19.11 -3.12
CA GLY A 169 -22.82 19.94 -2.15
C GLY A 169 -21.56 19.28 -1.64
N GLU A 170 -21.63 17.98 -1.30
CA GLU A 170 -20.48 17.19 -0.89
C GLU A 170 -19.45 17.05 -2.04
N VAL A 171 -19.93 16.81 -3.27
CA VAL A 171 -19.06 16.74 -4.47
C VAL A 171 -18.35 18.07 -4.68
N SER A 172 -19.07 19.20 -4.68
CA SER A 172 -18.48 20.53 -4.88
C SER A 172 -17.41 20.85 -3.83
N ALA A 173 -17.75 20.66 -2.55
CA ALA A 173 -16.83 20.94 -1.44
C ALA A 173 -15.56 20.06 -1.51
N HIS A 174 -15.71 18.76 -1.76
CA HIS A 174 -14.58 17.85 -1.82
C HIS A 174 -13.71 18.06 -3.07
N ALA A 175 -14.31 18.27 -4.24
CA ALA A 175 -13.58 18.60 -5.46
C ALA A 175 -12.77 19.89 -5.32
N ALA A 176 -13.35 20.95 -4.71
CA ALA A 176 -12.64 22.20 -4.43
C ALA A 176 -11.40 21.96 -3.53
N ALA A 177 -11.54 21.13 -2.49
CA ALA A 177 -10.42 20.77 -1.63
C ALA A 177 -9.30 20.03 -2.40
N LEU A 178 -9.64 19.04 -3.24
CA LEU A 178 -8.68 18.28 -4.03
C LEU A 178 -7.96 19.14 -5.07
N THR A 179 -8.70 20.01 -5.80
CA THR A 179 -8.13 20.86 -6.85
C THR A 179 -7.28 22.00 -6.30
N SER A 180 -7.41 22.36 -5.01
CA SER A 180 -6.58 23.35 -4.34
C SER A 180 -5.22 22.79 -3.87
N ALA A 181 -5.07 21.46 -3.77
CA ALA A 181 -3.83 20.84 -3.36
C ALA A 181 -2.75 21.03 -4.44
N VAL A 182 -1.57 21.48 -4.04
CA VAL A 182 -0.43 21.70 -4.95
C VAL A 182 0.69 20.68 -4.76
N VAL A 183 0.78 20.09 -3.57
CA VAL A 183 1.75 19.04 -3.22
C VAL A 183 1.08 17.94 -2.41
N ASN A 184 1.62 16.73 -2.50
CA ASN A 184 1.21 15.62 -1.66
C ASN A 184 1.89 15.64 -0.28
N GLU A 185 1.65 14.63 0.56
CA GLU A 185 2.24 14.47 1.90
C GLU A 185 3.77 14.26 1.89
N ARG A 186 4.35 14.06 0.70
CA ARG A 186 5.81 13.99 0.48
C ARG A 186 6.41 15.31 0.00
N GLY A 187 5.59 16.35 -0.22
CA GLY A 187 6.02 17.63 -0.77
C GLY A 187 6.24 17.59 -2.29
N VAL A 188 5.80 16.54 -2.97
CA VAL A 188 5.89 16.40 -4.43
C VAL A 188 4.66 17.04 -5.07
N ALA A 189 4.86 17.83 -6.13
CA ALA A 189 3.78 18.44 -6.89
C ALA A 189 2.79 17.38 -7.42
N VAL A 190 1.49 17.67 -7.30
CA VAL A 190 0.43 16.76 -7.75
C VAL A 190 -0.43 17.42 -8.84
N PRO A 191 -0.96 16.62 -9.79
CA PRO A 191 -1.98 17.10 -10.71
C PRO A 191 -3.22 17.59 -9.95
N ARG A 192 -3.86 18.64 -10.47
CA ARG A 192 -5.13 19.15 -9.92
C ARG A 192 -6.34 18.40 -10.44
N ASP A 193 -6.11 17.35 -11.23
CA ASP A 193 -7.16 16.52 -11.80
C ASP A 193 -7.78 15.63 -10.73
N VAL A 194 -9.10 15.55 -10.75
CA VAL A 194 -9.92 14.73 -9.86
C VAL A 194 -10.62 13.67 -10.68
N LEU A 195 -10.68 12.46 -10.18
CA LEU A 195 -11.45 11.37 -10.74
C LEU A 195 -12.77 11.26 -9.99
N VAL A 196 -13.89 11.33 -10.71
CA VAL A 196 -15.25 11.08 -10.22
C VAL A 196 -15.67 9.71 -10.72
N GLU A 197 -16.02 8.79 -9.82
CA GLU A 197 -16.34 7.41 -10.15
C GLU A 197 -17.68 6.99 -9.55
N ALA A 198 -18.39 6.09 -10.23
CA ALA A 198 -19.53 5.39 -9.65
C ALA A 198 -19.08 4.62 -8.40
N TYR A 199 -19.86 4.69 -7.33
CA TYR A 199 -19.58 3.88 -6.14
C TYR A 199 -19.82 2.41 -6.44
N LEU A 200 -18.79 1.60 -6.26
CA LEU A 200 -18.88 0.14 -6.37
C LEU A 200 -19.41 -0.43 -5.05
N ARG A 201 -20.45 -1.23 -5.13
CA ARG A 201 -20.97 -2.02 -4.00
C ARG A 201 -20.13 -3.28 -3.79
N GLY A 202 -20.52 -4.07 -2.80
CA GLY A 202 -19.88 -5.35 -2.46
C GLY A 202 -18.65 -5.20 -1.58
N ALA A 203 -18.04 -6.33 -1.26
CA ALA A 203 -16.86 -6.41 -0.41
C ALA A 203 -15.59 -6.05 -1.21
N GLU A 204 -14.60 -5.49 -0.52
CA GLU A 204 -13.33 -5.11 -1.12
C GLU A 204 -12.26 -6.15 -0.82
N TYR A 205 -11.52 -6.49 -1.86
CA TYR A 205 -10.43 -7.45 -1.85
C TYR A 205 -9.19 -6.88 -2.52
N SER A 206 -8.04 -7.47 -2.24
CA SER A 206 -6.90 -7.36 -3.14
C SER A 206 -6.43 -8.73 -3.61
N VAL A 207 -5.76 -8.72 -4.75
CA VAL A 207 -5.04 -9.88 -5.26
C VAL A 207 -3.58 -9.49 -5.37
N GLU A 208 -2.73 -10.23 -4.66
CA GLU A 208 -1.29 -10.07 -4.77
C GLU A 208 -0.80 -10.89 -5.96
N VAL A 209 -0.26 -10.20 -6.96
CA VAL A 209 0.24 -10.79 -8.20
C VAL A 209 1.76 -10.65 -8.24
N PHE A 210 2.46 -11.70 -8.68
CA PHE A 210 3.90 -11.63 -8.96
C PHE A 210 4.17 -12.12 -10.38
N GLY A 211 4.73 -11.27 -11.22
CA GLY A 211 4.75 -11.50 -12.65
C GLY A 211 3.31 -11.54 -13.20
N HIS A 212 2.89 -12.70 -13.68
CA HIS A 212 1.52 -12.97 -14.12
C HIS A 212 0.80 -14.00 -13.23
N ALA A 213 1.38 -14.38 -12.10
CA ALA A 213 0.80 -15.35 -11.18
C ALA A 213 0.04 -14.65 -10.05
N ALA A 214 -1.27 -14.86 -9.95
CA ALA A 214 -2.08 -14.44 -8.82
C ALA A 214 -1.79 -15.36 -7.63
N LEU A 215 -1.08 -14.86 -6.63
CA LEU A 215 -0.60 -15.64 -5.49
C LEU A 215 -1.69 -15.88 -4.46
N VAL A 216 -2.39 -14.83 -4.06
CA VAL A 216 -3.40 -14.89 -3.00
C VAL A 216 -4.43 -13.78 -3.14
N VAL A 217 -5.65 -14.08 -2.72
CA VAL A 217 -6.71 -13.08 -2.49
C VAL A 217 -6.68 -12.67 -1.02
N VAL A 218 -6.73 -11.38 -0.77
CA VAL A 218 -6.74 -10.76 0.56
C VAL A 218 -8.09 -10.11 0.78
N ALA A 219 -8.74 -10.36 1.90
CA ALA A 219 -9.94 -9.61 2.29
C ALA A 219 -9.53 -8.30 2.96
N LYS A 220 -10.20 -7.20 2.58
CA LYS A 220 -9.97 -5.87 3.15
C LYS A 220 -11.15 -5.49 4.05
N HIS A 221 -10.87 -5.13 5.29
CA HIS A 221 -11.86 -4.60 6.23
C HIS A 221 -11.82 -3.08 6.21
N LEU A 222 -12.90 -2.48 5.71
CA LEU A 222 -13.03 -1.02 5.65
C LEU A 222 -13.82 -0.50 6.84
N GLY A 223 -13.47 0.69 7.28
CA GLY A 223 -14.21 1.46 8.27
C GLY A 223 -15.51 2.05 7.71
N PRO A 224 -16.24 2.80 8.54
CA PRO A 224 -17.47 3.43 8.11
C PRO A 224 -17.23 4.49 7.02
N LEU A 225 -18.21 4.59 6.12
CA LEU A 225 -18.25 5.67 5.13
C LEU A 225 -18.44 7.03 5.85
N PRO A 226 -18.04 8.15 5.24
CA PRO A 226 -17.67 8.31 3.83
C PRO A 226 -16.18 8.09 3.51
N ASP A 227 -15.32 7.86 4.52
CA ASP A 227 -13.90 7.67 4.36
C ASP A 227 -13.59 6.17 4.24
N PHE A 228 -12.72 5.78 3.31
CA PHE A 228 -12.38 4.36 3.06
C PHE A 228 -11.14 3.96 3.88
N VAL A 229 -11.25 4.08 5.21
CA VAL A 229 -10.16 3.72 6.12
C VAL A 229 -10.04 2.21 6.23
N GLU A 230 -8.90 1.66 5.86
CA GLU A 230 -8.65 0.21 6.04
C GLU A 230 -8.37 -0.10 7.52
N LEU A 231 -9.20 -0.95 8.11
CA LEU A 231 -9.14 -1.38 9.49
C LEU A 231 -8.44 -2.74 9.68
N GLY A 232 -8.24 -3.48 8.61
CA GLY A 232 -7.56 -4.78 8.67
C GLY A 232 -7.59 -5.56 7.37
N HIS A 233 -6.90 -6.70 7.38
CA HIS A 233 -6.82 -7.64 6.26
C HIS A 233 -6.81 -9.08 6.75
N ASP A 234 -7.37 -10.02 5.97
CA ASP A 234 -7.25 -11.46 6.20
C ASP A 234 -6.60 -12.14 4.98
N VAL A 235 -5.65 -13.02 5.23
CA VAL A 235 -4.89 -13.74 4.20
C VAL A 235 -4.89 -15.25 4.52
N PRO A 236 -5.34 -16.13 3.59
CA PRO A 236 -6.13 -15.81 2.41
C PRO A 236 -7.53 -15.33 2.78
N ALA A 237 -8.20 -14.63 1.87
CA ALA A 237 -9.59 -14.19 2.05
C ALA A 237 -10.51 -15.39 2.32
N PRO A 238 -11.40 -15.33 3.35
CA PRO A 238 -12.33 -16.43 3.69
C PRO A 238 -13.56 -16.43 2.75
N ILE A 239 -13.34 -16.70 1.47
CA ILE A 239 -14.36 -16.72 0.42
C ILE A 239 -14.38 -18.06 -0.32
N SER A 240 -15.42 -18.31 -1.14
CA SER A 240 -15.52 -19.51 -1.94
C SER A 240 -14.39 -19.60 -2.98
N ALA A 241 -14.09 -20.82 -3.43
CA ALA A 241 -13.10 -21.04 -4.48
C ALA A 241 -13.46 -20.33 -5.78
N ASP A 242 -14.76 -20.30 -6.12
CA ASP A 242 -15.27 -19.65 -7.34
C ASP A 242 -15.10 -18.12 -7.26
N ALA A 243 -15.47 -17.50 -6.15
CA ALA A 243 -15.24 -16.08 -5.93
C ALA A 243 -13.74 -15.71 -5.98
N ALA A 244 -12.90 -16.55 -5.38
CA ALA A 244 -11.44 -16.36 -5.44
C ALA A 244 -10.90 -16.52 -6.87
N ALA A 245 -11.48 -17.43 -7.68
CA ALA A 245 -11.10 -17.62 -9.08
C ALA A 245 -11.46 -16.38 -9.94
N LEU A 246 -12.67 -15.83 -9.77
CA LEU A 246 -13.12 -14.61 -10.46
C LEU A 246 -12.20 -13.43 -10.15
N LEU A 247 -11.87 -13.19 -8.87
CA LEU A 247 -10.98 -12.12 -8.46
C LEU A 247 -9.57 -12.28 -9.04
N ARG A 248 -9.02 -13.51 -9.01
CA ARG A 248 -7.68 -13.80 -9.57
C ARG A 248 -7.63 -13.61 -11.08
N ASP A 249 -8.65 -14.08 -11.80
CA ASP A 249 -8.72 -13.90 -13.27
C ASP A 249 -8.74 -12.42 -13.63
N GLN A 250 -9.62 -11.66 -13.01
CA GLN A 250 -9.73 -10.22 -13.27
C GLN A 250 -8.45 -9.46 -12.93
N ALA A 251 -7.77 -9.82 -11.83
CA ALA A 251 -6.50 -9.22 -11.46
C ALA A 251 -5.39 -9.49 -12.48
N VAL A 252 -5.28 -10.75 -12.95
CA VAL A 252 -4.27 -11.11 -13.97
C VAL A 252 -4.57 -10.42 -15.31
N ARG A 253 -5.84 -10.31 -15.69
CA ARG A 253 -6.25 -9.55 -16.88
C ARG A 253 -5.87 -8.08 -16.77
N ALA A 254 -6.11 -7.46 -15.60
CA ALA A 254 -5.75 -6.08 -15.33
C ALA A 254 -4.24 -5.84 -15.42
N VAL A 255 -3.42 -6.71 -14.81
CA VAL A 255 -1.96 -6.63 -14.86
C VAL A 255 -1.45 -6.71 -16.31
N LYS A 256 -1.99 -7.63 -17.12
CA LYS A 256 -1.63 -7.78 -18.53
C LYS A 256 -2.04 -6.56 -19.36
N ALA A 257 -3.26 -6.06 -19.17
CA ALA A 257 -3.80 -4.89 -19.89
C ALA A 257 -2.95 -3.62 -19.70
N LEU A 258 -2.36 -3.48 -18.51
CA LEU A 258 -1.50 -2.35 -18.16
C LEU A 258 -0.03 -2.54 -18.57
N GLY A 259 0.31 -3.63 -19.25
CA GLY A 259 1.70 -3.92 -19.65
C GLY A 259 2.62 -4.23 -18.46
N LEU A 260 2.04 -4.56 -17.31
CA LEU A 260 2.76 -5.02 -16.14
C LEU A 260 3.01 -6.54 -16.25
N GLY A 261 3.97 -7.07 -15.54
CA GLY A 261 4.27 -8.52 -15.63
C GLY A 261 5.66 -8.84 -15.12
N TRP A 262 6.29 -7.87 -14.48
CA TRP A 262 7.55 -8.03 -13.78
C TRP A 262 7.41 -7.65 -12.31
N GLY A 263 7.88 -8.52 -11.42
CA GLY A 263 7.78 -8.26 -9.97
C GLY A 263 6.36 -8.25 -9.44
N ALA A 264 6.15 -7.54 -8.37
CA ALA A 264 4.89 -7.50 -7.66
C ALA A 264 3.91 -6.48 -8.25
N ALA A 265 2.63 -6.84 -8.28
CA ALA A 265 1.50 -5.93 -8.48
C ALA A 265 0.42 -6.20 -7.43
N HIS A 266 -0.08 -5.15 -6.82
CA HIS A 266 -1.19 -5.16 -5.87
C HIS A 266 -2.44 -4.66 -6.59
N VAL A 267 -3.42 -5.54 -6.77
CA VAL A 267 -4.66 -5.25 -7.50
C VAL A 267 -5.82 -5.20 -6.52
N GLU A 268 -6.46 -4.05 -6.41
CA GLU A 268 -7.65 -3.85 -5.57
C GLU A 268 -8.91 -4.02 -6.40
N LEU A 269 -9.88 -4.78 -5.87
CA LEU A 269 -11.11 -5.14 -6.57
C LEU A 269 -12.30 -5.11 -5.60
N ARG A 270 -13.49 -4.86 -6.16
CA ARG A 270 -14.75 -5.12 -5.47
C ARG A 270 -15.50 -6.26 -6.12
N LEU A 271 -16.14 -7.06 -5.28
CA LEU A 271 -16.97 -8.19 -5.68
C LEU A 271 -18.39 -7.98 -5.14
N ASP A 272 -19.38 -7.91 -6.05
CA ASP A 272 -20.81 -7.84 -5.74
C ASP A 272 -21.53 -8.96 -6.50
N GLY A 273 -21.91 -10.03 -5.80
CA GLY A 273 -22.30 -11.29 -6.48
C GLY A 273 -21.15 -11.83 -7.31
N ASP A 274 -21.33 -11.93 -8.63
CA ASP A 274 -20.32 -12.36 -9.60
C ASP A 274 -19.68 -11.17 -10.36
N ASP A 275 -20.12 -9.93 -10.09
CA ASP A 275 -19.58 -8.72 -10.71
C ASP A 275 -18.28 -8.32 -10.01
N VAL A 276 -17.14 -8.51 -10.69
CA VAL A 276 -15.82 -8.13 -10.22
C VAL A 276 -15.34 -6.88 -10.96
N ARG A 277 -15.05 -5.82 -10.24
CA ARG A 277 -14.53 -4.57 -10.81
C ARG A 277 -13.22 -4.13 -10.17
N VAL A 278 -12.29 -3.67 -11.01
CA VAL A 278 -10.99 -3.18 -10.53
C VAL A 278 -11.15 -1.79 -9.93
N VAL A 279 -10.70 -1.64 -8.68
CA VAL A 279 -10.63 -0.37 -7.95
C VAL A 279 -9.30 0.35 -8.23
N GLU A 280 -8.20 -0.39 -8.27
CA GLU A 280 -6.86 0.15 -8.52
C GLU A 280 -5.84 -0.96 -8.78
N VAL A 281 -4.83 -0.67 -9.59
CA VAL A 281 -3.65 -1.52 -9.74
C VAL A 281 -2.40 -0.73 -9.36
N ASN A 282 -1.63 -1.28 -8.44
CA ASN A 282 -0.39 -0.68 -7.95
C ASN A 282 0.80 -1.55 -8.35
N PRO A 283 1.75 -1.08 -9.20
CA PRO A 283 2.87 -1.87 -9.71
C PRO A 283 3.99 -2.01 -8.67
N ARG A 284 3.65 -2.54 -7.49
CA ARG A 284 4.52 -2.73 -6.32
C ARG A 284 3.92 -3.71 -5.34
N LEU A 285 4.70 -4.05 -4.31
CA LEU A 285 4.19 -4.78 -3.14
C LEU A 285 3.10 -3.97 -2.42
N ALA A 286 2.12 -4.68 -1.88
CA ALA A 286 1.07 -4.10 -1.07
C ALA A 286 1.59 -3.32 0.14
N GLY A 287 0.82 -2.33 0.57
CA GLY A 287 0.94 -1.70 1.88
C GLY A 287 0.29 -2.53 2.99
N GLY A 288 -0.03 -1.88 4.12
CA GLY A 288 -0.84 -2.47 5.19
C GLY A 288 -0.28 -3.77 5.78
N MET A 289 1.03 -4.00 5.71
CA MET A 289 1.71 -5.23 6.15
C MET A 289 1.25 -6.51 5.43
N ILE A 290 0.56 -6.41 4.30
CA ILE A 290 0.11 -7.58 3.52
C ILE A 290 1.26 -8.53 3.17
N PRO A 291 2.47 -8.08 2.75
CA PRO A 291 3.60 -8.98 2.52
C PRO A 291 3.98 -9.81 3.75
N GLU A 292 3.85 -9.26 4.94
CA GLU A 292 4.11 -9.97 6.20
C GLU A 292 3.00 -11.01 6.48
N LEU A 293 1.72 -10.65 6.23
CA LEU A 293 0.61 -11.62 6.33
C LEU A 293 0.79 -12.79 5.36
N VAL A 294 1.20 -12.50 4.12
CA VAL A 294 1.49 -13.55 3.11
C VAL A 294 2.61 -14.46 3.59
N ARG A 295 3.63 -13.91 4.24
CA ARG A 295 4.72 -14.71 4.83
C ARG A 295 4.21 -15.61 5.95
N HIS A 296 3.35 -15.12 6.85
CA HIS A 296 2.77 -15.93 7.94
C HIS A 296 1.79 -16.99 7.43
N ALA A 297 0.96 -16.63 6.44
CA ALA A 297 -0.09 -17.52 5.93
C ALA A 297 0.46 -18.55 4.94
N LEU A 298 1.33 -18.14 4.01
CA LEU A 298 1.78 -18.98 2.89
C LEU A 298 3.25 -19.36 2.94
N GLY A 299 4.04 -18.78 3.84
CA GLY A 299 5.49 -18.97 3.87
C GLY A 299 6.25 -18.24 2.75
N VAL A 300 5.56 -17.39 1.96
CA VAL A 300 6.15 -16.65 0.83
C VAL A 300 6.68 -15.31 1.29
N ASP A 301 7.97 -15.07 1.14
CA ASP A 301 8.56 -13.76 1.39
C ASP A 301 8.54 -12.92 0.10
N LEU A 302 7.46 -12.15 -0.07
CA LEU A 302 7.27 -11.29 -1.25
C LEU A 302 8.35 -10.20 -1.38
N VAL A 303 8.91 -9.74 -0.25
CA VAL A 303 10.02 -8.78 -0.28
C VAL A 303 11.29 -9.44 -0.84
N ALA A 304 11.58 -10.67 -0.40
CA ALA A 304 12.70 -11.45 -0.95
C ALA A 304 12.51 -11.74 -2.45
N CYS A 305 11.28 -12.06 -2.87
CA CYS A 305 10.95 -12.25 -4.29
C CYS A 305 11.22 -10.97 -5.10
N GLN A 306 10.77 -9.82 -4.61
CA GLN A 306 10.95 -8.53 -5.30
C GLN A 306 12.43 -8.13 -5.38
N VAL A 307 13.18 -8.28 -4.29
CA VAL A 307 14.64 -8.03 -4.27
C VAL A 307 15.36 -9.00 -5.20
N GLY A 308 15.01 -10.29 -5.15
CA GLY A 308 15.54 -11.31 -6.04
C GLY A 308 15.31 -10.97 -7.52
N ALA A 309 14.09 -10.60 -7.89
CA ALA A 309 13.78 -10.16 -9.26
C ALA A 309 14.63 -8.97 -9.69
N ALA A 310 14.82 -7.98 -8.80
CA ALA A 310 15.61 -6.78 -9.11
C ALA A 310 17.09 -7.08 -9.39
N VAL A 311 17.63 -8.15 -8.82
CA VAL A 311 19.02 -8.56 -9.04
C VAL A 311 19.17 -9.75 -10.00
N GLY A 312 18.09 -10.11 -10.71
CA GLY A 312 18.09 -11.19 -11.69
C GLY A 312 18.20 -12.58 -11.10
N ALA A 313 17.95 -12.74 -9.80
CA ALA A 313 17.90 -14.06 -9.18
C ALA A 313 16.68 -14.85 -9.69
N PRO A 314 16.79 -16.20 -9.83
CA PRO A 314 15.65 -17.02 -10.20
C PRO A 314 14.48 -16.81 -9.26
N ALA A 315 13.27 -16.73 -9.81
CA ALA A 315 12.06 -16.69 -8.99
C ALA A 315 11.99 -17.97 -8.13
N THR A 316 11.89 -17.80 -6.81
CA THR A 316 11.58 -18.92 -5.93
C THR A 316 10.15 -19.35 -6.23
N GLY A 317 9.94 -20.65 -6.46
CA GLY A 317 8.60 -21.19 -6.75
C GLY A 317 7.59 -20.82 -5.67
N ILE A 318 6.31 -20.77 -6.05
CA ILE A 318 5.20 -20.59 -5.09
C ILE A 318 5.21 -21.82 -4.16
N PRO A 319 5.39 -21.65 -2.84
CA PRO A 319 5.40 -22.78 -1.92
C PRO A 319 4.00 -23.41 -1.83
N PRO A 320 3.91 -24.66 -1.40
CA PRO A 320 2.63 -25.35 -1.23
C PRO A 320 1.78 -24.62 -0.19
N VAL A 321 0.45 -24.72 -0.35
CA VAL A 321 -0.52 -24.18 0.60
C VAL A 321 -0.27 -24.76 2.00
N THR A 322 -0.02 -23.91 2.97
CA THR A 322 0.34 -24.31 4.34
C THR A 322 -0.85 -24.69 5.21
N GLY A 323 -2.07 -24.40 4.78
CA GLY A 323 -3.29 -24.52 5.60
C GLY A 323 -3.39 -23.46 6.72
N ARG A 324 -2.47 -22.51 6.75
CA ARG A 324 -2.49 -21.41 7.72
C ARG A 324 -3.16 -20.17 7.13
N SER A 325 -3.63 -19.32 8.03
CA SER A 325 -4.16 -17.99 7.73
C SER A 325 -3.51 -16.96 8.64
N ALA A 326 -3.47 -15.72 8.19
CA ALA A 326 -3.00 -14.59 8.97
C ALA A 326 -4.00 -13.44 8.87
N ALA A 327 -4.15 -12.69 9.94
CA ALA A 327 -5.00 -11.52 10.03
C ALA A 327 -4.24 -10.34 10.65
N ILE A 328 -4.47 -9.14 10.15
CA ILE A 328 -4.04 -7.89 10.78
C ILE A 328 -5.25 -7.05 11.13
N ARG A 329 -5.19 -6.39 12.28
CA ARG A 329 -6.15 -5.35 12.67
C ARG A 329 -5.38 -4.10 13.04
N PHE A 330 -5.84 -2.95 12.54
CA PHE A 330 -5.24 -1.65 12.82
C PHE A 330 -5.97 -0.96 13.97
N LEU A 331 -5.21 -0.50 14.95
CA LEU A 331 -5.72 0.37 16.00
C LEU A 331 -5.97 1.76 15.42
N THR A 332 -7.21 2.22 15.50
CA THR A 332 -7.67 3.54 15.11
C THR A 332 -8.55 4.13 16.20
N SER A 333 -8.87 5.41 16.11
CA SER A 333 -9.88 6.04 16.97
C SER A 333 -10.93 6.77 16.10
N ASP A 334 -12.15 6.75 16.55
CA ASP A 334 -13.28 7.53 16.02
C ASP A 334 -13.50 8.87 16.75
N ARG A 335 -12.74 9.08 17.85
CA ARG A 335 -12.82 10.26 18.71
C ARG A 335 -11.44 10.83 19.01
N PRO A 336 -11.37 12.16 19.29
CA PRO A 336 -10.14 12.75 19.82
C PRO A 336 -9.76 12.14 21.18
N GLY A 337 -8.46 12.18 21.47
CA GLY A 337 -7.93 11.65 22.72
C GLY A 337 -6.41 11.77 22.79
N SER A 338 -5.79 10.91 23.57
CA SER A 338 -4.34 10.78 23.62
C SER A 338 -3.91 9.33 23.80
N MET A 339 -2.67 9.02 23.44
CA MET A 339 -2.03 7.81 23.92
C MET A 339 -1.92 7.88 25.45
N GLY A 340 -2.14 6.77 26.12
CA GLY A 340 -1.91 6.66 27.55
C GLY A 340 -0.45 6.92 27.92
N ASP A 341 -0.18 7.00 29.22
CA ASP A 341 1.19 7.07 29.72
C ASP A 341 1.99 5.78 29.37
N ARG A 342 3.28 5.79 29.66
CA ARG A 342 4.19 4.68 29.39
C ARG A 342 3.69 3.36 30.01
N THR A 343 3.27 3.39 31.27
CA THR A 343 2.81 2.19 31.99
C THR A 343 1.59 1.58 31.34
N ARG A 344 0.63 2.42 30.93
CA ARG A 344 -0.58 1.99 30.24
C ARG A 344 -0.29 1.42 28.86
N THR A 345 0.55 2.07 28.08
CA THR A 345 0.92 1.61 26.73
C THR A 345 1.74 0.32 26.75
N GLU A 346 2.70 0.19 27.68
CA GLU A 346 3.49 -1.04 27.86
C GLU A 346 2.59 -2.22 28.29
N ARG A 347 1.68 -1.99 29.24
CA ARG A 347 0.72 -3.02 29.67
C ARG A 347 -0.19 -3.47 28.51
N ALA A 348 -0.74 -2.55 27.74
CA ALA A 348 -1.59 -2.88 26.61
C ALA A 348 -0.84 -3.72 25.54
N LEU A 349 0.42 -3.36 25.27
CA LEU A 349 1.28 -4.15 24.38
C LEU A 349 1.55 -5.56 24.91
N GLU A 350 1.85 -5.68 26.20
CA GLU A 350 2.11 -6.97 26.84
C GLU A 350 0.86 -7.87 26.79
N THR A 351 -0.31 -7.33 27.17
CA THR A 351 -1.57 -8.06 27.15
C THR A 351 -1.94 -8.48 25.72
N ALA A 352 -1.82 -7.59 24.75
CA ALA A 352 -2.09 -7.91 23.35
C ALA A 352 -1.16 -9.02 22.81
N ARG A 353 0.11 -9.00 23.18
CA ARG A 353 1.09 -10.04 22.79
C ARG A 353 0.84 -11.38 23.45
N SER A 354 0.18 -11.40 24.63
CA SER A 354 -0.14 -12.63 25.35
C SER A 354 -1.36 -13.38 24.79
N VAL A 355 -2.16 -12.73 23.93
CA VAL A 355 -3.28 -13.39 23.26
C VAL A 355 -2.76 -14.51 22.36
N PRO A 356 -3.31 -15.73 22.44
CA PRO A 356 -2.88 -16.87 21.62
C PRO A 356 -2.86 -16.54 20.12
N HIS A 357 -1.86 -17.06 19.41
CA HIS A 357 -1.65 -16.85 17.96
C HIS A 357 -1.22 -15.45 17.55
N THR A 358 -0.98 -14.52 18.49
CA THR A 358 -0.46 -13.20 18.18
C THR A 358 1.02 -13.29 17.79
N GLU A 359 1.32 -12.85 16.58
CA GLU A 359 2.67 -12.78 16.00
C GLU A 359 3.33 -11.42 16.25
N ALA A 360 2.52 -10.34 16.31
CA ALA A 360 2.98 -8.99 16.55
C ALA A 360 1.90 -8.11 17.18
N ALA A 361 2.30 -7.20 18.07
CA ALA A 361 1.53 -6.05 18.52
C ALA A 361 2.47 -4.84 18.59
N VAL A 362 2.11 -3.76 17.91
CA VAL A 362 2.96 -2.58 17.70
C VAL A 362 2.12 -1.31 17.85
N LEU A 363 2.66 -0.30 18.53
CA LEU A 363 2.14 1.07 18.54
C LEU A 363 3.02 1.97 17.68
N TYR A 364 2.41 2.92 16.96
CA TYR A 364 3.09 3.87 16.07
C TYR A 364 3.26 5.25 16.70
N ARG A 365 2.64 5.46 17.85
CA ARG A 365 2.63 6.72 18.58
C ARG A 365 3.32 6.55 19.94
N SER A 366 3.94 7.62 20.41
CA SER A 366 4.56 7.66 21.74
C SER A 366 3.52 7.89 22.84
N PRO A 367 3.82 7.48 24.08
CA PRO A 367 2.97 7.82 25.23
C PRO A 367 2.70 9.33 25.31
N GLY A 368 1.42 9.71 25.49
CA GLY A 368 0.98 11.09 25.58
C GLY A 368 0.71 11.79 24.25
N ASP A 369 1.06 11.19 23.11
CA ASP A 369 0.78 11.78 21.79
C ASP A 369 -0.73 12.01 21.59
N PRO A 370 -1.15 13.14 20.98
CA PRO A 370 -2.54 13.41 20.67
C PRO A 370 -3.08 12.44 19.60
N ILE A 371 -4.35 12.13 19.71
CA ILE A 371 -5.08 11.26 18.79
C ILE A 371 -6.22 12.05 18.16
N GLU A 372 -6.33 11.96 16.84
CA GLU A 372 -7.43 12.46 16.06
C GLU A 372 -8.21 11.31 15.41
N PRO A 373 -9.49 11.50 15.08
CA PRO A 373 -10.26 10.52 14.34
C PRO A 373 -9.59 10.12 13.02
N ALA A 374 -9.55 8.81 12.75
CA ALA A 374 -8.94 8.29 11.53
C ALA A 374 -9.82 8.60 10.31
N ARG A 375 -9.21 9.21 9.28
CA ARG A 375 -9.82 9.47 7.96
C ARG A 375 -9.06 8.83 6.81
N ASP A 376 -7.85 8.37 7.08
CA ASP A 376 -6.97 7.67 6.14
C ASP A 376 -5.93 6.84 6.94
N PHE A 377 -4.98 6.23 6.24
CA PHE A 377 -3.97 5.38 6.86
C PHE A 377 -3.10 6.07 7.93
N ARG A 378 -2.97 7.40 7.92
CA ARG A 378 -2.19 8.18 8.91
C ARG A 378 -2.84 8.19 10.29
N GLY A 379 -4.16 7.94 10.34
CA GLY A 379 -4.91 7.76 11.59
C GLY A 379 -4.70 6.41 12.26
N ARG A 380 -3.89 5.51 11.69
CA ARG A 380 -3.51 4.26 12.33
C ARG A 380 -2.55 4.54 13.48
N LEU A 381 -2.88 4.05 14.67
CA LEU A 381 -2.14 4.25 15.91
C LEU A 381 -1.26 3.04 16.27
N GLY A 382 -1.54 1.89 15.65
CA GLY A 382 -0.84 0.65 15.84
C GLY A 382 -1.47 -0.49 15.06
N HIS A 383 -0.97 -1.71 15.25
CA HIS A 383 -1.57 -2.91 14.70
C HIS A 383 -1.29 -4.14 15.55
N VAL A 384 -2.08 -5.16 15.33
CA VAL A 384 -1.80 -6.52 15.77
C VAL A 384 -1.83 -7.46 14.55
N ILE A 385 -0.97 -8.49 14.55
CA ILE A 385 -0.97 -9.57 13.59
C ILE A 385 -1.17 -10.87 14.33
N ALA A 386 -2.08 -11.71 13.87
CA ALA A 386 -2.26 -13.08 14.36
C ALA A 386 -2.19 -14.08 13.20
N SER A 387 -1.71 -15.31 13.48
CA SER A 387 -1.59 -16.39 12.49
C SER A 387 -1.96 -17.73 13.12
N ALA A 388 -2.91 -18.43 12.50
CA ALA A 388 -3.45 -19.70 13.02
C ALA A 388 -3.82 -20.67 11.89
N ALA A 389 -4.24 -21.89 12.27
CA ALA A 389 -4.84 -22.83 11.35
C ALA A 389 -6.28 -22.37 11.02
N GLY A 390 -6.44 -21.76 9.83
CA GLY A 390 -7.72 -21.27 9.34
C GLY A 390 -8.06 -19.81 9.70
N ALA A 391 -8.83 -19.18 8.81
CA ALA A 391 -9.10 -17.74 8.84
C ALA A 391 -9.92 -17.31 10.08
N ALA A 392 -10.91 -18.12 10.49
CA ALA A 392 -11.76 -17.79 11.64
C ALA A 392 -10.95 -17.63 12.95
N LEU A 393 -9.99 -18.52 13.19
CA LEU A 393 -9.17 -18.46 14.39
C LEU A 393 -8.16 -17.33 14.33
N ALA A 394 -7.51 -17.12 13.17
CA ALA A 394 -6.58 -16.00 12.98
C ALA A 394 -7.29 -14.64 13.16
N GLY A 395 -8.48 -14.48 12.56
CA GLY A 395 -9.30 -13.28 12.70
C GLY A 395 -9.73 -13.03 14.15
N ALA A 396 -10.28 -14.05 14.83
CA ALA A 396 -10.71 -13.92 16.23
C ALA A 396 -9.56 -13.55 17.16
N SER A 397 -8.39 -14.17 17.00
CA SER A 397 -7.19 -13.84 17.79
C SER A 397 -6.71 -12.39 17.53
N ALA A 398 -6.74 -11.94 16.25
CA ALA A 398 -6.39 -10.56 15.93
C ALA A 398 -7.39 -9.56 16.51
N ASP A 399 -8.68 -9.85 16.50
CA ASP A 399 -9.73 -9.00 17.08
C ASP A 399 -9.61 -8.93 18.60
N GLU A 400 -9.26 -10.03 19.27
CA GLU A 400 -8.99 -10.06 20.70
C GLU A 400 -7.74 -9.25 21.06
N ALA A 401 -6.64 -9.50 20.37
CA ALA A 401 -5.40 -8.76 20.58
C ALA A 401 -5.56 -7.25 20.31
N LEU A 402 -6.40 -6.86 19.35
CA LEU A 402 -6.71 -5.45 19.08
C LEU A 402 -7.49 -4.82 20.25
N ARG A 403 -8.46 -5.54 20.83
CA ARG A 403 -9.19 -5.05 22.01
C ARG A 403 -8.26 -4.79 23.19
N GLU A 404 -7.30 -5.68 23.44
CA GLU A 404 -6.28 -5.48 24.48
C GLU A 404 -5.37 -4.29 24.14
N LEU A 405 -4.92 -4.16 22.89
CA LEU A 405 -4.09 -3.05 22.45
C LEU A 405 -4.81 -1.70 22.57
N ALA A 406 -6.14 -1.67 22.37
CA ALA A 406 -6.95 -0.46 22.54
C ALA A 406 -6.93 0.08 23.98
N GLY A 407 -6.57 -0.73 24.97
CA GLY A 407 -6.27 -0.29 26.31
C GLY A 407 -5.18 0.78 26.41
N ALA A 408 -4.34 0.94 25.37
CA ALA A 408 -3.35 2.02 25.28
C ALA A 408 -3.96 3.41 25.08
N LEU A 409 -5.22 3.52 24.69
CA LEU A 409 -5.88 4.78 24.39
C LEU A 409 -6.52 5.41 25.63
N THR A 410 -6.48 6.74 25.71
CA THR A 410 -7.20 7.55 26.69
C THR A 410 -8.14 8.49 25.92
N PRO A 411 -9.45 8.21 25.88
CA PRO A 411 -10.42 9.11 25.25
C PRO A 411 -10.40 10.50 25.90
N ALA A 412 -10.63 11.55 25.12
CA ALA A 412 -10.88 12.86 25.68
C ALA A 412 -12.14 12.81 26.59
N PRO A 413 -12.17 13.57 27.71
CA PRO A 413 -13.36 13.66 28.52
C PRO A 413 -14.53 14.12 27.66
N GLU A 414 -15.69 13.49 27.84
CA GLU A 414 -16.92 13.95 27.16
C GLU A 414 -17.21 15.38 27.59
N VAL A 415 -17.17 16.30 26.62
CA VAL A 415 -17.67 17.65 26.84
C VAL A 415 -19.19 17.52 27.00
N ALA A 416 -19.69 17.66 28.21
CA ALA A 416 -21.14 17.70 28.44
C ALA A 416 -21.73 18.77 27.52
N ARG A 417 -22.55 18.36 26.58
CA ARG A 417 -23.34 19.28 25.77
C ARG A 417 -24.35 19.91 26.71
N GLY A 418 -24.05 21.13 27.12
CA GLY A 418 -24.98 21.99 27.85
C GLY A 418 -26.14 22.46 26.97
#